data_9bc3746e3737c18b293e3b2742672781
#
_entry.id   9bc3746e3737c18b293e3b2742672781
#
_cell.length_a   1.000
_cell.length_b   1.000
_cell.length_c   1.000
_cell.angle_alpha   90.00
_cell.angle_beta   90.00
_cell.angle_gamma   90.00
#
_symmetry.space_group_name_H-M   'P 1'
#
loop_
_entity.id
_entity.type
_entity.pdbx_description
1 polymer ?
#
loop_
_entity_poly.entity_id
_entity_poly.type
_entity_poly.pdbx_seq_one_letter_code
_entity_poly.pdbx_strand_id
1 'polypeptide(L)'
;MKTKWKIILGLTLVVVVVVGIVASIKYNQRGIITVQTGKVVRQDLVSTVTASGEIKPRNYINLGANAMGPLVSILVKEGDHVRKGQVVAQIEATQPQAAVQGQQATIQSALADLAAAQANERSMEDAIANAQATLEKTKAALDVARLNMDRANQLFKDKLIAKQDYDQKKADYETAVAGVNEAQTRVAQSRSQKAQATQQVASAERRVAQSRASLVSASDILQKYSVIAPLDGMVTNLPVRVGETVVPGIQNSEASTIMTVADMSVITAEVQVDETDIVNIGLGQTAEITVDAIPNKTFKGHVTEIGNTAILRSTGVAASQSNTSSQEAKDFKVVIAMDNPPDEIRPGLSCTAKVTTATRHDAVTIPLQALTIRQKGDLEKLNPGGGGTVQAAATVDPKVEKAKKEELQGVFIVKAGKAVFRKVDTGITGATDIEVLSGLDPGQEIVTGSYKTIRTIRNETKVKVDNTKAPEKTETAS
;
A
#
# COMPACT_ATOMS: atom_id res chain seq x y z
N MET A 1 83.13 0.23 -70.68
CA MET A 1 81.65 0.43 -70.35
C MET A 1 80.89 -0.81 -69.89
N LYS A 2 81.55 -1.96 -69.69
CA LYS A 2 80.87 -3.22 -69.28
C LYS A 2 80.73 -3.51 -67.80
N THR A 3 81.47 -2.81 -66.90
CA THR A 3 81.46 -3.08 -65.47
C THR A 3 80.36 -2.33 -64.72
N LYS A 4 80.02 -1.11 -65.14
CA LYS A 4 78.98 -0.29 -64.51
C LYS A 4 77.58 -0.90 -64.70
N TRP A 5 77.31 -1.64 -65.75
CA TRP A 5 76.06 -2.26 -66.07
C TRP A 5 75.78 -3.53 -65.26
N LYS A 6 76.86 -4.26 -64.88
CA LYS A 6 76.75 -5.43 -63.98
C LYS A 6 76.41 -5.01 -62.49
N ILE A 7 76.98 -3.82 -62.09
CA ILE A 7 76.62 -3.29 -60.73
C ILE A 7 75.18 -2.82 -60.70
N ILE A 8 74.70 -2.18 -61.72
CA ILE A 8 73.28 -1.76 -61.82
C ILE A 8 72.36 -2.96 -61.81
N LEU A 9 72.70 -4.05 -62.51
CA LEU A 9 71.90 -5.27 -62.62
C LEU A 9 71.90 -6.04 -61.26
N GLY A 10 73.04 -5.99 -60.55
CA GLY A 10 73.09 -6.52 -59.17
C GLY A 10 72.27 -5.73 -58.15
N LEU A 11 72.28 -4.40 -58.28
CA LEU A 11 71.48 -3.53 -57.39
C LEU A 11 69.97 -3.69 -57.63
N THR A 12 69.54 -3.83 -58.93
CA THR A 12 68.14 -4.07 -59.24
C THR A 12 67.66 -5.43 -58.76
N LEU A 13 68.51 -6.48 -58.79
CA LEU A 13 68.15 -7.78 -58.30
C LEU A 13 67.97 -7.75 -56.74
N VAL A 14 68.85 -7.03 -56.02
CA VAL A 14 68.69 -6.87 -54.58
C VAL A 14 67.42 -6.09 -54.22
N VAL A 15 67.09 -5.04 -54.97
CA VAL A 15 65.84 -4.30 -54.76
C VAL A 15 64.63 -5.16 -55.01
N VAL A 16 64.63 -5.99 -56.05
CA VAL A 16 63.49 -6.93 -56.33
C VAL A 16 63.35 -7.99 -55.24
N VAL A 17 64.49 -8.48 -54.70
CA VAL A 17 64.42 -9.44 -53.57
C VAL A 17 63.92 -8.77 -52.30
N VAL A 18 64.35 -7.54 -52.01
CA VAL A 18 63.88 -6.78 -50.83
C VAL A 18 62.38 -6.44 -51.00
N VAL A 19 61.95 -6.02 -52.19
CA VAL A 19 60.53 -5.77 -52.48
C VAL A 19 59.72 -7.07 -52.36
N GLY A 20 60.24 -8.20 -52.86
CA GLY A 20 59.62 -9.52 -52.75
C GLY A 20 59.49 -9.96 -51.27
N ILE A 21 60.53 -9.74 -50.42
CA ILE A 21 60.49 -10.02 -48.99
C ILE A 21 59.48 -9.11 -48.29
N VAL A 22 59.50 -7.80 -48.52
CA VAL A 22 58.55 -6.84 -47.93
C VAL A 22 57.11 -7.12 -48.41
N ALA A 23 56.90 -7.45 -49.66
CA ALA A 23 55.60 -7.87 -50.19
C ALA A 23 55.13 -9.19 -49.59
N SER A 24 56.01 -10.17 -49.39
CA SER A 24 55.72 -11.44 -48.70
C SER A 24 55.35 -11.23 -47.22
N ILE A 25 56.05 -10.34 -46.51
CA ILE A 25 55.76 -9.97 -45.11
C ILE A 25 54.42 -9.24 -45.03
N LYS A 26 54.15 -8.28 -45.93
CA LYS A 26 52.87 -7.58 -45.98
C LYS A 26 51.70 -8.48 -46.42
N TYR A 27 51.94 -9.44 -47.31
CA TYR A 27 50.93 -10.42 -47.71
C TYR A 27 50.61 -11.41 -46.58
N ASN A 28 51.61 -11.83 -45.79
CA ASN A 28 51.41 -12.74 -44.67
C ASN A 28 50.80 -12.05 -43.41
N GLN A 29 50.89 -10.71 -43.36
CA GLN A 29 50.25 -9.87 -42.31
C GLN A 29 48.77 -9.48 -42.67
N ARG A 30 48.34 -9.70 -43.94
CA ARG A 30 46.96 -9.47 -44.32
C ARG A 30 46.07 -10.58 -43.71
N GLY A 31 45.23 -10.19 -42.70
CA GLY A 31 44.29 -11.09 -42.06
C GLY A 31 44.54 -11.38 -40.57
N ILE A 32 45.62 -10.78 -39.99
CA ILE A 32 45.82 -10.87 -38.53
C ILE A 32 45.03 -9.73 -37.87
N ILE A 33 44.04 -10.09 -37.08
CA ILE A 33 43.24 -9.13 -36.30
C ILE A 33 43.86 -9.00 -34.93
N THR A 34 44.16 -7.76 -34.48
CA THR A 34 44.62 -7.50 -33.12
C THR A 34 43.44 -7.54 -32.19
N VAL A 35 43.53 -8.35 -31.10
CA VAL A 35 42.49 -8.56 -30.13
C VAL A 35 43.04 -8.38 -28.73
N GLN A 36 42.19 -7.88 -27.84
CA GLN A 36 42.44 -7.95 -26.40
C GLN A 36 41.87 -9.27 -25.88
N THR A 37 42.52 -9.86 -24.90
CA THR A 37 42.06 -11.11 -24.28
C THR A 37 41.84 -10.93 -22.78
N GLY A 38 40.84 -11.59 -22.26
CA GLY A 38 40.58 -11.76 -20.85
C GLY A 38 40.62 -13.26 -20.48
N LYS A 39 40.70 -13.55 -19.21
CA LYS A 39 40.67 -14.92 -18.70
C LYS A 39 39.30 -15.23 -18.13
N VAL A 40 38.83 -16.43 -18.34
CA VAL A 40 37.67 -16.98 -17.64
C VAL A 40 38.06 -17.19 -16.18
N VAL A 41 37.37 -16.54 -15.26
CA VAL A 41 37.68 -16.59 -13.81
C VAL A 41 36.50 -17.16 -13.06
N ARG A 42 36.77 -17.72 -11.87
CA ARG A 42 35.75 -18.05 -10.91
C ARG A 42 35.64 -16.93 -9.88
N GLN A 43 34.47 -16.42 -9.69
CA GLN A 43 34.23 -15.37 -8.70
C GLN A 43 32.75 -15.37 -8.26
N ASP A 44 32.49 -14.72 -7.15
CA ASP A 44 31.13 -14.49 -6.71
C ASP A 44 30.44 -13.48 -7.63
N LEU A 45 29.26 -13.82 -8.11
CA LEU A 45 28.50 -12.96 -9.01
C LEU A 45 27.18 -12.61 -8.37
N VAL A 46 26.90 -11.32 -8.33
CA VAL A 46 25.65 -10.75 -7.80
C VAL A 46 24.91 -10.07 -8.93
N SER A 47 23.70 -10.51 -9.16
CA SER A 47 22.77 -9.84 -10.08
C SER A 47 21.96 -8.82 -9.31
N THR A 48 21.88 -7.59 -9.83
CA THR A 48 21.18 -6.50 -9.16
C THR A 48 20.30 -5.76 -10.15
N VAL A 49 19.13 -5.36 -9.69
CA VAL A 49 18.21 -4.47 -10.40
C VAL A 49 18.24 -3.12 -9.71
N THR A 50 18.44 -2.05 -10.48
CA THR A 50 18.46 -0.68 -9.97
C THR A 50 17.16 0.01 -10.36
N ALA A 51 16.48 0.62 -9.40
CA ALA A 51 15.23 1.32 -9.61
C ALA A 51 15.21 2.63 -8.83
N SER A 52 14.63 3.66 -9.43
CA SER A 52 14.46 4.97 -8.79
C SER A 52 13.05 5.11 -8.22
N GLY A 53 12.92 5.91 -7.17
CA GLY A 53 11.64 6.14 -6.51
C GLY A 53 11.70 7.22 -5.46
N GLU A 54 10.79 7.15 -4.52
CA GLU A 54 10.65 8.14 -3.44
C GLU A 54 10.51 7.46 -2.07
N ILE A 55 10.95 8.16 -1.06
CA ILE A 55 10.80 7.74 0.34
C ILE A 55 9.41 8.09 0.82
N LYS A 56 8.69 7.09 1.35
CA LYS A 56 7.36 7.26 1.96
C LYS A 56 7.28 6.60 3.33
N PRO A 57 6.50 7.15 4.25
CA PRO A 57 6.14 6.42 5.46
C PRO A 57 5.24 5.24 5.08
N ARG A 58 5.39 4.12 5.76
CA ARG A 58 4.55 2.94 5.49
C ARG A 58 3.08 3.21 5.73
N ASN A 59 2.76 3.92 6.81
CA ASN A 59 1.40 4.28 7.17
C ASN A 59 1.27 5.80 7.21
N TYR A 60 0.37 6.35 6.43
CA TYR A 60 0.00 7.75 6.49
C TYR A 60 -1.50 7.90 6.24
N ILE A 61 -2.08 8.94 6.82
CA ILE A 61 -3.51 9.24 6.67
C ILE A 61 -3.67 10.72 6.34
N ASN A 62 -4.40 10.99 5.29
CA ASN A 62 -4.84 12.34 4.96
C ASN A 62 -6.09 12.66 5.79
N LEU A 63 -5.96 13.56 6.73
CA LEU A 63 -7.06 14.03 7.56
C LEU A 63 -7.87 15.03 6.75
N GLY A 64 -9.07 14.62 6.37
CA GLY A 64 -10.04 15.48 5.70
C GLY A 64 -10.99 16.16 6.69
N ALA A 65 -11.70 17.18 6.19
CA ALA A 65 -12.79 17.81 6.94
C ALA A 65 -13.99 16.86 7.03
N ASN A 66 -14.53 16.67 8.25
CA ASN A 66 -15.77 15.94 8.49
C ASN A 66 -17.01 16.85 8.53
N ALA A 67 -16.80 18.17 8.57
CA ALA A 67 -17.84 19.20 8.55
C ALA A 67 -17.40 20.37 7.67
N MET A 68 -18.38 21.13 7.15
CA MET A 68 -18.15 22.32 6.35
C MET A 68 -18.05 23.53 7.27
N GLY A 69 -17.04 24.37 7.05
CA GLY A 69 -16.90 25.64 7.78
C GLY A 69 -15.50 26.21 7.71
N PRO A 70 -15.28 27.45 8.17
CA PRO A 70 -13.96 28.02 8.29
C PRO A 70 -13.18 27.40 9.46
N LEU A 71 -11.87 27.24 9.30
CA LEU A 71 -10.95 26.80 10.34
C LEU A 71 -10.73 27.94 11.35
N VAL A 72 -11.11 27.69 12.60
CA VAL A 72 -10.93 28.67 13.70
C VAL A 72 -9.52 28.60 14.26
N SER A 73 -8.99 27.38 14.42
CA SER A 73 -7.65 27.20 14.98
C SER A 73 -7.02 25.92 14.43
N ILE A 74 -5.70 25.97 14.28
CA ILE A 74 -4.82 24.84 14.00
C ILE A 74 -3.85 24.76 15.18
N LEU A 75 -3.87 23.63 15.89
CA LEU A 75 -3.15 23.44 17.16
C LEU A 75 -1.77 22.81 16.99
N VAL A 76 -1.41 22.43 15.76
CA VAL A 76 -0.16 21.75 15.40
C VAL A 76 0.47 22.38 14.17
N LYS A 77 1.77 22.19 13.98
CA LYS A 77 2.54 22.64 12.82
C LYS A 77 3.12 21.44 12.08
N GLU A 78 3.58 21.66 10.86
CA GLU A 78 4.37 20.65 10.14
C GLU A 78 5.63 20.29 10.95
N GLY A 79 5.88 18.98 11.08
CA GLY A 79 6.95 18.43 11.89
C GLY A 79 6.58 18.12 13.35
N ASP A 80 5.40 18.53 13.83
CA ASP A 80 4.96 18.21 15.19
C ASP A 80 4.53 16.75 15.31
N HIS A 81 4.82 16.15 16.48
CA HIS A 81 4.33 14.83 16.84
C HIS A 81 2.93 14.92 17.46
N VAL A 82 2.03 14.10 16.98
CA VAL A 82 0.64 14.02 17.44
C VAL A 82 0.34 12.62 17.97
N ARG A 83 -0.56 12.55 18.95
CA ARG A 83 -1.05 11.29 19.51
C ARG A 83 -2.43 10.97 19.00
N LYS A 84 -2.75 9.70 18.91
CA LYS A 84 -4.10 9.22 18.58
C LYS A 84 -5.13 9.83 19.54
N GLY A 85 -6.20 10.41 18.98
CA GLY A 85 -7.25 11.10 19.73
C GLY A 85 -6.95 12.57 20.06
N GLN A 86 -5.77 13.10 19.75
CA GLN A 86 -5.43 14.50 19.96
C GLN A 86 -6.18 15.36 18.96
N VAL A 87 -6.78 16.47 19.43
CA VAL A 87 -7.38 17.50 18.57
C VAL A 87 -6.27 18.28 17.90
N VAL A 88 -6.29 18.32 16.57
CA VAL A 88 -5.25 18.97 15.75
C VAL A 88 -5.73 20.23 15.06
N ALA A 89 -7.05 20.34 14.78
CA ALA A 89 -7.66 21.55 14.25
C ALA A 89 -9.12 21.66 14.68
N GLN A 90 -9.67 22.88 14.67
CA GLN A 90 -11.06 23.16 14.98
C GLN A 90 -11.71 23.95 13.85
N ILE A 91 -12.86 23.46 13.40
CA ILE A 91 -13.77 24.13 12.47
C ILE A 91 -14.78 24.93 13.30
N GLU A 92 -15.30 26.01 12.78
CA GLU A 92 -16.31 26.84 13.45
C GLU A 92 -17.57 26.02 13.77
N ALA A 93 -17.86 25.89 15.05
CA ALA A 93 -18.93 25.02 15.58
C ALA A 93 -20.03 25.79 16.34
N THR A 94 -20.18 27.10 16.09
CA THR A 94 -21.12 27.94 16.82
C THR A 94 -22.56 27.40 16.76
N GLN A 95 -23.04 27.03 15.56
CA GLN A 95 -24.39 26.50 15.37
C GLN A 95 -24.57 25.10 16.00
N PRO A 96 -23.71 24.10 15.78
CA PRO A 96 -23.82 22.80 16.45
C PRO A 96 -23.71 22.89 17.97
N GLN A 97 -22.90 23.78 18.50
CA GLN A 97 -22.79 24.00 19.93
C GLN A 97 -24.11 24.55 20.52
N ALA A 98 -24.73 25.51 19.86
CA ALA A 98 -26.05 26.00 20.25
C ALA A 98 -27.12 24.90 20.18
N ALA A 99 -27.06 24.03 19.15
CA ALA A 99 -27.96 22.89 19.04
C ALA A 99 -27.82 21.89 20.20
N VAL A 100 -26.58 21.58 20.62
CA VAL A 100 -26.32 20.74 21.81
C VAL A 100 -26.90 21.37 23.07
N GLN A 101 -26.69 22.68 23.29
CA GLN A 101 -27.27 23.41 24.42
C GLN A 101 -28.80 23.39 24.40
N GLY A 102 -29.42 23.55 23.22
CA GLY A 102 -30.86 23.44 23.04
C GLY A 102 -31.41 22.05 23.40
N GLN A 103 -30.70 20.98 23.00
CA GLN A 103 -31.09 19.61 23.37
C GLN A 103 -30.87 19.34 24.87
N GLN A 104 -29.86 19.91 25.48
CA GLN A 104 -29.66 19.84 26.94
C GLN A 104 -30.83 20.50 27.69
N ALA A 105 -31.30 21.66 27.26
CA ALA A 105 -32.47 22.32 27.83
C ALA A 105 -33.74 21.48 27.65
N THR A 106 -33.91 20.84 26.49
CA THR A 106 -35.04 19.92 26.22
C THR A 106 -35.03 18.71 27.17
N ILE A 107 -33.87 18.14 27.47
CA ILE A 107 -33.74 17.06 28.47
C ILE A 107 -34.15 17.54 29.85
N GLN A 108 -33.72 18.75 30.27
CA GLN A 108 -34.11 19.30 31.58
C GLN A 108 -35.64 19.47 31.68
N SER A 109 -36.29 19.95 30.62
CA SER A 109 -37.74 20.03 30.56
C SER A 109 -38.40 18.65 30.67
N ALA A 110 -37.92 17.65 29.91
CA ALA A 110 -38.46 16.30 29.98
C ALA A 110 -38.25 15.61 31.34
N LEU A 111 -37.15 15.93 32.03
CA LEU A 111 -36.90 15.45 33.41
C LEU A 111 -37.87 16.09 34.40
N ALA A 112 -38.18 17.39 34.22
CA ALA A 112 -39.19 18.07 35.07
C ALA A 112 -40.59 17.48 34.88
N ASP A 113 -40.96 17.18 33.58
CA ASP A 113 -42.23 16.49 33.26
C ASP A 113 -42.27 15.08 33.91
N LEU A 114 -41.20 14.35 33.88
CA LEU A 114 -41.09 13.03 34.53
C LEU A 114 -41.25 13.18 36.06
N ALA A 115 -40.60 14.14 36.68
CA ALA A 115 -40.74 14.39 38.12
C ALA A 115 -42.20 14.75 38.52
N ALA A 116 -42.85 15.55 37.67
CA ALA A 116 -44.28 15.88 37.89
C ALA A 116 -45.18 14.65 37.73
N ALA A 117 -44.95 13.78 36.76
CA ALA A 117 -45.68 12.53 36.58
C ALA A 117 -45.46 11.57 37.76
N GLN A 118 -44.24 11.45 38.27
CA GLN A 118 -43.90 10.65 39.45
C GLN A 118 -44.56 11.18 40.71
N ALA A 119 -44.59 12.53 40.91
CA ALA A 119 -45.32 13.13 42.03
C ALA A 119 -46.82 12.84 41.96
N ASN A 120 -47.43 12.88 40.78
CA ASN A 120 -48.84 12.49 40.59
C ASN A 120 -49.05 11.02 40.91
N GLU A 121 -48.19 10.10 40.47
CA GLU A 121 -48.29 8.66 40.79
C GLU A 121 -48.25 8.43 42.33
N ARG A 122 -47.32 9.11 43.05
CA ARG A 122 -47.28 9.02 44.52
C ARG A 122 -48.58 9.51 45.16
N SER A 123 -49.14 10.61 44.65
CA SER A 123 -50.46 11.09 45.15
C SER A 123 -51.59 10.07 44.97
N MET A 124 -51.57 9.31 43.84
CA MET A 124 -52.54 8.24 43.60
C MET A 124 -52.29 7.03 44.49
N GLU A 125 -51.05 6.76 44.90
CA GLU A 125 -50.68 5.74 45.86
C GLU A 125 -51.23 6.08 47.27
N ASP A 126 -51.06 7.33 47.67
CA ASP A 126 -51.65 7.84 48.93
C ASP A 126 -53.20 7.75 48.93
N ALA A 127 -53.82 8.02 47.76
CA ALA A 127 -55.28 7.84 47.60
C ALA A 127 -55.71 6.37 47.74
N ILE A 128 -54.93 5.38 47.29
CA ILE A 128 -55.18 3.96 47.54
C ILE A 128 -55.06 3.64 49.04
N ALA A 129 -54.02 4.13 49.70
CA ALA A 129 -53.86 3.93 51.16
C ALA A 129 -55.06 4.46 51.96
N ASN A 130 -55.58 5.65 51.61
CA ASN A 130 -56.77 6.23 52.22
C ASN A 130 -58.02 5.40 51.93
N ALA A 131 -58.24 4.91 50.72
CA ALA A 131 -59.34 4.05 50.35
C ALA A 131 -59.26 2.70 51.06
N GLN A 132 -58.08 2.12 51.23
CA GLN A 132 -57.84 0.89 51.99
C GLN A 132 -58.17 1.07 53.47
N ALA A 133 -57.76 2.15 54.10
CA ALA A 133 -58.07 2.45 55.50
C ALA A 133 -59.61 2.59 55.66
N THR A 134 -60.29 3.19 54.69
CA THR A 134 -61.78 3.28 54.70
C THR A 134 -62.42 1.89 54.57
N LEU A 135 -61.89 1.02 53.70
CA LEU A 135 -62.34 -0.36 53.56
C LEU A 135 -62.16 -1.14 54.86
N GLU A 136 -61.07 -1.03 55.55
CA GLU A 136 -60.86 -1.69 56.83
C GLU A 136 -61.85 -1.20 57.92
N LYS A 137 -62.11 0.12 57.95
CA LYS A 137 -63.17 0.68 58.85
C LYS A 137 -64.57 0.11 58.57
N THR A 138 -64.94 0.00 57.25
CA THR A 138 -66.24 -0.53 56.91
C THR A 138 -66.35 -2.04 57.13
N LYS A 139 -65.25 -2.81 56.97
CA LYS A 139 -65.20 -4.24 57.33
C LYS A 139 -65.41 -4.43 58.85
N ALA A 140 -64.75 -3.63 59.68
CA ALA A 140 -64.96 -3.69 61.14
C ALA A 140 -66.40 -3.38 61.54
N ALA A 141 -67.07 -2.43 60.82
CA ALA A 141 -68.49 -2.16 61.03
C ALA A 141 -69.37 -3.31 60.61
N LEU A 142 -69.04 -3.99 59.47
CA LEU A 142 -69.75 -5.22 59.00
C LEU A 142 -69.62 -6.35 60.04
N ASP A 143 -68.44 -6.57 60.63
CA ASP A 143 -68.23 -7.62 61.61
C ASP A 143 -69.15 -7.39 62.86
N VAL A 144 -69.25 -6.13 63.34
CA VAL A 144 -70.18 -5.77 64.40
C VAL A 144 -71.63 -6.01 63.96
N ALA A 145 -72.06 -5.59 62.82
CA ALA A 145 -73.38 -5.80 62.32
C ALA A 145 -73.71 -7.30 62.19
N ARG A 146 -72.74 -8.11 61.67
CA ARG A 146 -72.89 -9.57 61.61
C ARG A 146 -73.07 -10.23 62.95
N LEU A 147 -72.27 -9.90 63.91
CA LEU A 147 -72.40 -10.43 65.26
C LEU A 147 -73.75 -10.09 65.91
N ASN A 148 -74.28 -8.87 65.66
CA ASN A 148 -75.55 -8.45 66.14
C ASN A 148 -76.69 -9.20 65.45
N MET A 149 -76.60 -9.42 64.14
CA MET A 149 -77.52 -10.19 63.28
C MET A 149 -77.53 -11.65 63.73
N ASP A 150 -76.39 -12.33 63.93
CA ASP A 150 -76.29 -13.70 64.40
C ASP A 150 -76.94 -13.89 65.77
N ARG A 151 -76.70 -12.94 66.71
CA ARG A 151 -77.34 -12.90 68.03
C ARG A 151 -78.83 -12.74 67.92
N ALA A 152 -79.34 -11.79 67.10
CA ALA A 152 -80.76 -11.57 66.86
C ALA A 152 -81.42 -12.79 66.20
N ASN A 153 -80.75 -13.51 65.29
CA ASN A 153 -81.29 -14.74 64.70
C ASN A 153 -81.48 -15.87 65.72
N GLN A 154 -80.57 -16.02 66.66
CA GLN A 154 -80.73 -16.97 67.75
C GLN A 154 -81.91 -16.62 68.67
N LEU A 155 -81.95 -15.34 69.14
CA LEU A 155 -83.07 -14.88 70.01
C LEU A 155 -84.46 -14.97 69.34
N PHE A 156 -84.53 -14.72 68.02
CA PHE A 156 -85.71 -14.86 67.23
C PHE A 156 -86.18 -16.34 67.14
N LYS A 157 -85.26 -17.26 66.87
CA LYS A 157 -85.50 -18.70 66.92
C LYS A 157 -86.04 -19.15 68.25
N ASP A 158 -85.53 -18.62 69.37
CA ASP A 158 -85.98 -18.90 70.70
C ASP A 158 -87.26 -18.11 71.13
N LYS A 159 -87.84 -17.32 70.18
CA LYS A 159 -89.05 -16.49 70.36
C LYS A 159 -88.91 -15.41 71.47
N LEU A 160 -87.68 -14.94 71.71
CA LEU A 160 -87.39 -13.95 72.71
C LEU A 160 -87.38 -12.48 72.20
N ILE A 161 -87.44 -12.21 70.88
CA ILE A 161 -87.59 -10.90 70.29
C ILE A 161 -88.65 -10.83 69.26
N ALA A 162 -89.20 -9.60 69.01
CA ALA A 162 -90.18 -9.36 67.94
C ALA A 162 -89.58 -9.49 66.54
N LYS A 163 -90.45 -9.86 65.57
CA LYS A 163 -89.99 -9.94 64.16
C LYS A 163 -89.44 -8.61 63.63
N GLN A 164 -89.95 -7.50 64.07
CA GLN A 164 -89.54 -6.18 63.70
C GLN A 164 -88.08 -5.92 64.08
N ASP A 165 -87.66 -6.31 65.30
CA ASP A 165 -86.28 -6.16 65.79
C ASP A 165 -85.32 -7.03 64.96
N TYR A 166 -85.69 -8.24 64.64
CA TYR A 166 -84.93 -9.12 63.73
C TYR A 166 -84.80 -8.53 62.31
N ASP A 167 -85.92 -8.09 61.73
CA ASP A 167 -85.85 -7.50 60.38
C ASP A 167 -85.02 -6.22 60.36
N GLN A 168 -85.02 -5.43 61.47
CA GLN A 168 -84.10 -4.26 61.58
C GLN A 168 -82.62 -4.66 61.62
N LYS A 169 -82.23 -5.69 62.36
CA LYS A 169 -80.80 -6.13 62.47
C LYS A 169 -80.37 -6.76 61.10
N LYS A 170 -81.27 -7.42 60.44
CA LYS A 170 -81.05 -7.93 59.06
C LYS A 170 -80.74 -6.79 58.09
N ALA A 171 -81.59 -5.74 58.09
CA ALA A 171 -81.43 -4.57 57.23
C ALA A 171 -80.07 -3.82 57.58
N ASP A 172 -79.76 -3.70 58.87
CA ASP A 172 -78.44 -3.12 59.31
C ASP A 172 -77.27 -3.92 58.75
N TYR A 173 -77.34 -5.27 58.79
CA TYR A 173 -76.33 -6.15 58.22
C TYR A 173 -76.23 -5.99 56.67
N GLU A 174 -77.32 -6.01 55.97
CA GLU A 174 -77.36 -5.83 54.50
C GLU A 174 -76.82 -4.47 54.13
N THR A 175 -77.09 -3.43 54.86
CA THR A 175 -76.51 -2.07 54.67
C THR A 175 -75.07 -2.08 54.89
N ALA A 176 -74.51 -2.76 55.91
CA ALA A 176 -73.09 -2.88 56.14
C ALA A 176 -72.39 -3.67 55.05
N VAL A 177 -72.97 -4.74 54.49
CA VAL A 177 -72.46 -5.47 53.32
C VAL A 177 -72.35 -4.55 52.10
N ALA A 178 -73.44 -3.77 51.82
CA ALA A 178 -73.40 -2.79 50.73
C ALA A 178 -72.29 -1.75 50.92
N GLY A 179 -72.04 -1.27 52.15
CA GLY A 179 -70.97 -0.33 52.48
C GLY A 179 -69.56 -0.89 52.23
N VAL A 180 -69.33 -2.19 52.55
CA VAL A 180 -68.06 -2.86 52.22
C VAL A 180 -67.87 -2.99 50.70
N ASN A 181 -68.88 -3.34 49.97
CA ASN A 181 -68.85 -3.45 48.50
C ASN A 181 -68.56 -2.08 47.85
N GLU A 182 -69.15 -0.99 48.38
CA GLU A 182 -68.83 0.38 47.92
C GLU A 182 -67.39 0.72 48.20
N ALA A 183 -66.86 0.47 49.39
CA ALA A 183 -65.48 0.73 49.77
C ALA A 183 -64.51 -0.10 48.93
N GLN A 184 -64.83 -1.39 48.61
CA GLN A 184 -64.05 -2.23 47.74
C GLN A 184 -64.01 -1.65 46.32
N THR A 185 -65.13 -1.19 45.80
CA THR A 185 -65.18 -0.55 44.48
C THR A 185 -64.34 0.72 44.43
N ARG A 186 -64.33 1.49 45.52
CA ARG A 186 -63.52 2.70 45.62
C ARG A 186 -62.02 2.38 45.64
N VAL A 187 -61.58 1.32 46.31
CA VAL A 187 -60.20 0.82 46.21
C VAL A 187 -59.87 0.39 44.81
N ALA A 188 -60.75 -0.34 44.12
CA ALA A 188 -60.54 -0.73 42.71
C ALA A 188 -60.42 0.48 41.78
N GLN A 189 -61.27 1.49 41.97
CA GLN A 189 -61.19 2.75 41.21
C GLN A 189 -59.85 3.49 41.43
N SER A 190 -59.40 3.66 42.73
CA SER A 190 -58.10 4.27 43.02
C SER A 190 -56.94 3.49 42.42
N ARG A 191 -56.96 2.15 42.41
CA ARG A 191 -55.97 1.32 41.74
C ARG A 191 -55.95 1.56 40.21
N SER A 192 -57.11 1.69 39.58
CA SER A 192 -57.17 2.03 38.15
C SER A 192 -56.59 3.41 37.87
N GLN A 193 -56.83 4.39 38.73
CA GLN A 193 -56.26 5.73 38.64
C GLN A 193 -54.73 5.69 38.79
N LYS A 194 -54.17 4.90 39.75
CA LYS A 194 -52.73 4.70 39.86
C LYS A 194 -52.18 4.04 38.63
N ALA A 195 -52.81 3.01 38.04
CA ALA A 195 -52.36 2.37 36.83
C ALA A 195 -52.26 3.36 35.65
N GLN A 196 -53.20 4.29 35.54
CA GLN A 196 -53.14 5.40 34.54
C GLN A 196 -51.98 6.33 34.80
N ALA A 197 -51.72 6.72 36.09
CA ALA A 197 -50.57 7.56 36.46
C ALA A 197 -49.22 6.86 36.17
N THR A 198 -49.11 5.54 36.45
CA THR A 198 -47.94 4.74 36.07
C THR A 198 -47.67 4.74 34.56
N GLN A 199 -48.74 4.64 33.75
CA GLN A 199 -48.59 4.76 32.29
C GLN A 199 -48.10 6.17 31.84
N GLN A 200 -48.50 7.21 32.60
CA GLN A 200 -48.01 8.59 32.34
C GLN A 200 -46.50 8.70 32.68
N VAL A 201 -46.07 8.09 33.80
CA VAL A 201 -44.64 8.00 34.16
C VAL A 201 -43.86 7.28 33.07
N ALA A 202 -44.32 6.08 32.62
CA ALA A 202 -43.66 5.35 31.55
C ALA A 202 -43.61 6.15 30.23
N SER A 203 -44.63 6.95 29.94
CA SER A 203 -44.65 7.84 28.79
C SER A 203 -43.60 8.99 28.91
N ALA A 204 -43.48 9.60 30.10
CA ALA A 204 -42.49 10.63 30.38
C ALA A 204 -41.07 10.09 30.32
N GLU A 205 -40.81 8.88 30.83
CA GLU A 205 -39.51 8.19 30.72
C GLU A 205 -39.09 7.97 29.29
N ARG A 206 -40.01 7.52 28.44
CA ARG A 206 -39.73 7.35 26.99
C ARG A 206 -39.39 8.70 26.34
N ARG A 207 -40.06 9.79 26.77
CA ARG A 207 -39.74 11.14 26.28
C ARG A 207 -38.36 11.60 26.68
N VAL A 208 -37.93 11.31 27.94
CA VAL A 208 -36.56 11.56 28.39
C VAL A 208 -35.55 10.74 27.57
N ALA A 209 -35.83 9.45 27.31
CA ALA A 209 -34.97 8.62 26.48
C ALA A 209 -34.84 9.16 25.05
N GLN A 210 -35.95 9.62 24.44
CA GLN A 210 -35.96 10.24 23.13
C GLN A 210 -35.11 11.53 23.12
N SER A 211 -35.26 12.41 24.12
CA SER A 211 -34.49 13.65 24.22
C SER A 211 -32.98 13.36 24.40
N ARG A 212 -32.63 12.32 25.16
CA ARG A 212 -31.24 11.87 25.29
C ARG A 212 -30.66 11.36 23.96
N ALA A 213 -31.41 10.60 23.20
CA ALA A 213 -31.00 10.14 21.87
C ALA A 213 -30.75 11.32 20.92
N SER A 214 -31.63 12.33 20.98
CA SER A 214 -31.45 13.57 20.20
C SER A 214 -30.19 14.35 20.63
N LEU A 215 -29.86 14.38 21.94
CA LEU A 215 -28.62 14.99 22.43
C LEU A 215 -27.37 14.26 21.89
N VAL A 216 -27.38 12.91 21.92
CA VAL A 216 -26.28 12.12 21.37
C VAL A 216 -26.07 12.44 19.90
N SER A 217 -27.14 12.52 19.11
CA SER A 217 -27.06 12.90 17.68
C SER A 217 -26.49 14.32 17.50
N ALA A 218 -26.91 15.29 18.31
CA ALA A 218 -26.39 16.65 18.24
C ALA A 218 -24.91 16.71 18.68
N SER A 219 -24.50 15.93 19.69
CA SER A 219 -23.11 15.87 20.14
C SER A 219 -22.20 15.20 19.11
N ASP A 220 -22.68 14.15 18.39
CA ASP A 220 -21.94 13.54 17.29
C ASP A 220 -21.67 14.51 16.15
N ILE A 221 -22.69 15.34 15.83
CA ILE A 221 -22.52 16.40 14.84
C ILE A 221 -21.46 17.40 15.32
N LEU A 222 -21.54 17.84 16.55
CA LEU A 222 -20.55 18.77 17.13
C LEU A 222 -19.13 18.21 17.11
N GLN A 223 -18.97 16.92 17.41
CA GLN A 223 -17.67 16.27 17.41
C GLN A 223 -16.99 16.29 16.03
N LYS A 224 -17.75 16.27 14.95
CA LYS A 224 -17.24 16.34 13.58
C LYS A 224 -16.55 17.66 13.26
N TYR A 225 -16.80 18.72 14.03
CA TYR A 225 -16.15 20.03 13.89
C TYR A 225 -14.78 20.10 14.57
N SER A 226 -14.42 19.06 15.34
CA SER A 226 -13.08 18.89 15.88
C SER A 226 -12.35 17.83 15.07
N VAL A 227 -11.24 18.20 14.46
CA VAL A 227 -10.38 17.29 13.69
C VAL A 227 -9.43 16.61 14.66
N ILE A 228 -9.46 15.29 14.72
CA ILE A 228 -8.64 14.48 15.63
C ILE A 228 -7.68 13.59 14.86
N ALA A 229 -6.48 13.37 15.39
CA ALA A 229 -5.50 12.44 14.83
C ALA A 229 -5.96 10.99 15.07
N PRO A 230 -6.05 10.15 14.01
CA PRO A 230 -6.50 8.76 14.14
C PRO A 230 -5.38 7.77 14.54
N LEU A 231 -4.11 8.21 14.42
CA LEU A 231 -2.93 7.42 14.77
C LEU A 231 -1.87 8.30 15.45
N ASP A 232 -0.92 7.66 16.13
CA ASP A 232 0.30 8.31 16.62
C ASP A 232 1.25 8.52 15.45
N GLY A 233 1.78 9.74 15.30
CA GLY A 233 2.66 10.04 14.18
C GLY A 233 3.11 11.49 14.13
N MET A 234 3.67 11.89 13.02
CA MET A 234 4.14 13.25 12.75
C MET A 234 3.32 13.89 11.64
N VAL A 235 3.03 15.17 11.77
CA VAL A 235 2.38 15.97 10.71
C VAL A 235 3.39 16.21 9.60
N THR A 236 3.15 15.64 8.44
CA THR A 236 4.06 15.73 7.28
C THR A 236 3.67 16.79 6.28
N ASN A 237 2.39 17.15 6.22
CA ASN A 237 1.88 18.20 5.32
C ASN A 237 0.69 18.89 5.95
N LEU A 238 0.64 20.23 5.84
CA LEU A 238 -0.42 21.09 6.36
C LEU A 238 -0.76 22.18 5.31
N PRO A 239 -1.53 21.83 4.26
CA PRO A 239 -1.80 22.75 3.15
C PRO A 239 -2.75 23.90 3.49
N VAL A 240 -3.53 23.79 4.59
CA VAL A 240 -4.58 24.75 4.96
C VAL A 240 -4.12 25.78 5.99
N ARG A 241 -4.82 26.91 6.03
CA ARG A 241 -4.57 28.03 6.95
C ARG A 241 -5.80 28.36 7.79
N VAL A 242 -5.57 28.95 8.96
CA VAL A 242 -6.65 29.48 9.80
C VAL A 242 -7.45 30.52 9.02
N GLY A 243 -8.78 30.44 9.07
CA GLY A 243 -9.71 31.25 8.32
C GLY A 243 -10.13 30.65 6.97
N GLU A 244 -9.49 29.61 6.50
CA GLU A 244 -9.85 28.93 5.26
C GLU A 244 -11.09 28.03 5.45
N THR A 245 -11.98 28.02 4.46
CA THR A 245 -13.19 27.19 4.50
C THR A 245 -12.88 25.81 3.95
N VAL A 246 -13.12 24.80 4.77
CA VAL A 246 -12.97 23.39 4.39
C VAL A 246 -14.33 22.76 4.07
N VAL A 247 -14.34 21.81 3.14
CA VAL A 247 -15.56 21.16 2.66
C VAL A 247 -15.41 19.65 2.76
N PRO A 248 -16.34 18.92 3.40
CA PRO A 248 -16.28 17.45 3.48
C PRO A 248 -16.65 16.79 2.16
N GLY A 249 -16.09 15.59 1.92
CA GLY A 249 -16.60 14.66 0.92
C GLY A 249 -16.03 14.74 -0.48
N ILE A 250 -15.10 15.61 -0.79
CA ILE A 250 -14.38 15.61 -2.08
C ILE A 250 -13.05 14.86 -1.87
N GLN A 251 -13.06 13.53 -2.07
CA GLN A 251 -11.84 12.74 -2.00
C GLN A 251 -10.83 13.24 -3.05
N ASN A 252 -9.57 13.39 -2.64
CA ASN A 252 -8.45 13.86 -3.45
C ASN A 252 -8.53 15.31 -3.95
N SER A 253 -9.34 16.16 -3.33
CA SER A 253 -9.29 17.61 -3.52
C SER A 253 -8.40 18.23 -2.45
N GLU A 254 -7.48 19.10 -2.84
CA GLU A 254 -6.65 19.86 -1.89
C GLU A 254 -7.50 20.63 -0.87
N ALA A 255 -8.68 21.10 -1.28
CA ALA A 255 -9.62 21.82 -0.42
C ALA A 255 -10.29 20.96 0.67
N SER A 256 -10.22 19.63 0.60
CA SER A 256 -10.81 18.73 1.60
C SER A 256 -9.77 18.15 2.57
N THR A 257 -8.48 18.21 2.22
CA THR A 257 -7.40 17.70 3.08
C THR A 257 -6.90 18.81 4.00
N ILE A 258 -7.06 18.61 5.30
CA ILE A 258 -6.57 19.56 6.31
C ILE A 258 -5.09 19.34 6.59
N MET A 259 -4.69 18.09 6.80
CA MET A 259 -3.30 17.73 7.03
C MET A 259 -3.05 16.24 6.75
N THR A 260 -1.79 15.89 6.60
CA THR A 260 -1.36 14.49 6.53
C THR A 260 -0.58 14.13 7.78
N VAL A 261 -0.98 13.05 8.43
CA VAL A 261 -0.27 12.48 9.59
C VAL A 261 0.32 11.14 9.18
N ALA A 262 1.60 10.96 9.45
CA ALA A 262 2.36 9.77 9.06
C ALA A 262 3.07 9.13 10.26
N ASP A 263 3.06 7.81 10.29
CA ASP A 263 3.85 7.02 11.22
C ASP A 263 5.27 6.88 10.70
N MET A 264 6.22 7.55 11.36
CA MET A 264 7.63 7.57 10.98
C MET A 264 8.44 6.38 11.54
N SER A 265 7.80 5.46 12.26
CA SER A 265 8.48 4.29 12.82
C SER A 265 8.98 3.32 11.75
N VAL A 266 8.29 3.24 10.63
CA VAL A 266 8.65 2.42 9.47
C VAL A 266 8.65 3.27 8.22
N ILE A 267 9.83 3.51 7.69
CA ILE A 267 10.04 4.22 6.42
C ILE A 267 10.27 3.21 5.31
N THR A 268 9.66 3.45 4.17
CA THR A 268 9.79 2.61 2.99
C THR A 268 10.30 3.41 1.79
N ALA A 269 11.03 2.77 0.90
CA ALA A 269 11.34 3.28 -0.42
C ALA A 269 10.35 2.67 -1.42
N GLU A 270 9.50 3.49 -2.04
CA GLU A 270 8.64 3.08 -3.15
C GLU A 270 9.36 3.34 -4.45
N VAL A 271 9.82 2.28 -5.11
CA VAL A 271 10.58 2.38 -6.36
C VAL A 271 9.79 1.82 -7.53
N GLN A 272 10.08 2.34 -8.74
CA GLN A 272 9.47 1.91 -9.98
C GLN A 272 10.46 1.05 -10.75
N VAL A 273 10.09 -0.19 -11.00
CA VAL A 273 10.90 -1.21 -11.67
C VAL A 273 10.30 -1.51 -13.04
N ASP A 274 11.14 -1.59 -14.05
CA ASP A 274 10.73 -1.92 -15.42
C ASP A 274 10.12 -3.33 -15.53
N GLU A 275 9.20 -3.52 -16.50
CA GLU A 275 8.52 -4.79 -16.78
C GLU A 275 9.50 -5.95 -17.04
N THR A 276 10.67 -5.66 -17.61
CA THR A 276 11.67 -6.68 -17.92
C THR A 276 12.41 -7.20 -16.69
N ASP A 277 12.55 -6.36 -15.66
CA ASP A 277 13.34 -6.64 -14.46
C ASP A 277 12.50 -7.15 -13.28
N ILE A 278 11.21 -6.81 -13.24
CA ILE A 278 10.30 -7.18 -12.14
C ILE A 278 10.19 -8.70 -11.94
N VAL A 279 10.32 -9.47 -13.04
CA VAL A 279 10.24 -10.93 -13.00
C VAL A 279 11.31 -11.55 -12.10
N ASN A 280 12.45 -10.87 -11.94
CA ASN A 280 13.59 -11.33 -11.15
C ASN A 280 13.53 -10.87 -9.68
N ILE A 281 12.58 -9.99 -9.33
CA ILE A 281 12.42 -9.47 -7.97
C ILE A 281 11.47 -10.36 -7.18
N GLY A 282 11.89 -10.73 -5.98
CA GLY A 282 11.11 -11.54 -5.03
C GLY A 282 10.97 -10.86 -3.67
N LEU A 283 9.93 -11.25 -2.93
CA LEU A 283 9.73 -10.78 -1.55
C LEU A 283 10.89 -11.23 -0.65
N GLY A 284 11.31 -10.36 0.25
CA GLY A 284 12.39 -10.62 1.21
C GLY A 284 13.81 -10.46 0.65
N GLN A 285 13.98 -10.13 -0.63
CA GLN A 285 15.30 -9.83 -1.18
C GLN A 285 15.89 -8.59 -0.53
N THR A 286 17.21 -8.59 -0.32
CA THR A 286 17.95 -7.47 0.24
C THR A 286 18.14 -6.38 -0.80
N ALA A 287 18.04 -5.12 -0.35
CA ALA A 287 18.27 -3.96 -1.18
C ALA A 287 19.18 -2.95 -0.49
N GLU A 288 19.97 -2.27 -1.28
CA GLU A 288 20.75 -1.10 -0.87
C GLU A 288 20.04 0.15 -1.39
N ILE A 289 19.68 1.05 -0.47
CA ILE A 289 18.94 2.27 -0.77
C ILE A 289 19.89 3.46 -0.62
N THR A 290 20.00 4.26 -1.64
CA THR A 290 20.73 5.54 -1.63
C THR A 290 19.72 6.67 -1.75
N VAL A 291 19.76 7.61 -0.81
CA VAL A 291 18.88 8.80 -0.82
C VAL A 291 19.68 9.96 -1.39
N ASP A 292 19.14 10.63 -2.40
CA ASP A 292 19.86 11.69 -3.14
C ASP A 292 20.24 12.88 -2.24
N ALA A 293 19.40 13.15 -1.23
CA ALA A 293 19.65 14.21 -0.26
C ALA A 293 20.78 13.90 0.75
N ILE A 294 21.19 12.63 0.87
CA ILE A 294 22.24 12.19 1.83
C ILE A 294 23.33 11.43 1.08
N PRO A 295 24.22 12.15 0.39
CA PRO A 295 25.28 11.52 -0.40
C PRO A 295 26.24 10.72 0.49
N ASN A 296 26.81 9.65 -0.07
CA ASN A 296 27.78 8.76 0.59
C ASN A 296 27.26 7.91 1.76
N LYS A 297 25.93 7.83 1.95
CA LYS A 297 25.33 6.87 2.87
C LYS A 297 24.39 5.92 2.11
N THR A 298 24.58 4.63 2.32
CA THR A 298 23.68 3.59 1.81
C THR A 298 22.94 2.96 2.99
N PHE A 299 21.65 2.79 2.83
CA PHE A 299 20.78 2.16 3.82
C PHE A 299 20.42 0.76 3.34
N LYS A 300 20.41 -0.18 4.26
CA LYS A 300 19.93 -1.53 3.97
C LYS A 300 18.43 -1.60 4.12
N GLY A 301 17.82 -2.46 3.33
CA GLY A 301 16.40 -2.73 3.40
C GLY A 301 16.07 -4.06 2.75
N HIS A 302 14.80 -4.43 2.80
CA HIS A 302 14.30 -5.65 2.19
C HIS A 302 12.97 -5.39 1.48
N VAL A 303 12.74 -6.12 0.39
CA VAL A 303 11.50 -6.03 -0.39
C VAL A 303 10.35 -6.60 0.42
N THR A 304 9.34 -5.76 0.69
CA THR A 304 8.14 -6.15 1.47
C THR A 304 6.91 -6.33 0.61
N GLU A 305 6.81 -5.59 -0.51
CA GLU A 305 5.64 -5.64 -1.38
C GLU A 305 6.05 -5.43 -2.83
N ILE A 306 5.40 -6.16 -3.73
CA ILE A 306 5.54 -6.02 -5.18
C ILE A 306 4.15 -5.76 -5.75
N GLY A 307 3.97 -4.61 -6.41
CA GLY A 307 2.71 -4.22 -7.01
C GLY A 307 2.35 -5.11 -8.19
N ASN A 308 1.11 -5.54 -8.25
CA ASN A 308 0.58 -6.39 -9.32
C ASN A 308 0.02 -5.59 -10.50
N THR A 309 -0.02 -4.26 -10.38
CA THR A 309 -0.57 -3.37 -11.41
C THR A 309 0.55 -2.56 -12.03
N ALA A 310 0.63 -2.59 -13.36
CA ALA A 310 1.57 -1.76 -14.10
C ALA A 310 1.15 -0.28 -14.04
N ILE A 311 2.12 0.59 -13.82
CA ILE A 311 1.98 2.04 -13.87
C ILE A 311 2.55 2.50 -15.21
N LEU A 312 1.76 3.23 -15.98
CA LEU A 312 2.24 3.82 -17.23
C LEU A 312 3.20 4.96 -16.91
N ARG A 313 4.39 4.92 -17.49
CA ARG A 313 5.37 6.00 -17.35
C ARG A 313 4.86 7.22 -18.13
N SER A 314 4.18 8.13 -17.43
CA SER A 314 3.74 9.40 -18.00
C SER A 314 4.96 10.27 -18.26
N THR A 315 5.39 10.37 -19.51
CA THR A 315 6.25 11.46 -19.96
C THR A 315 5.40 12.73 -19.94
N GLY A 316 5.70 13.65 -19.03
CA GLY A 316 4.94 14.87 -18.67
C GLY A 316 4.75 15.90 -19.79
N VAL A 317 4.38 15.47 -20.98
CA VAL A 317 3.90 16.33 -22.06
C VAL A 317 2.40 16.07 -22.18
N ALA A 318 1.60 17.08 -21.94
CA ALA A 318 0.15 17.05 -22.10
C ALA A 318 -0.22 16.30 -23.39
N ALA A 319 -0.85 15.15 -23.25
CA ALA A 319 -1.31 14.34 -24.35
C ALA A 319 -2.43 15.07 -25.09
N SER A 320 -2.06 15.89 -26.07
CA SER A 320 -2.95 16.18 -27.18
C SER A 320 -3.05 14.93 -28.04
N GLN A 321 -4.26 14.38 -28.10
CA GLN A 321 -4.72 13.26 -28.90
C GLN A 321 -3.88 13.00 -30.16
N SER A 322 -3.05 11.99 -30.13
CA SER A 322 -2.61 11.30 -31.34
C SER A 322 -2.59 9.80 -31.05
N ASN A 323 -3.53 9.09 -31.68
CA ASN A 323 -3.58 7.65 -31.79
C ASN A 323 -2.35 7.14 -32.52
N THR A 324 -1.25 7.02 -31.82
CA THR A 324 -0.10 6.27 -32.31
C THR A 324 0.20 5.25 -31.23
N SER A 325 0.16 3.98 -31.56
CA SER A 325 0.53 2.85 -30.75
C SER A 325 2.04 2.91 -30.39
N SER A 326 2.42 3.90 -29.59
CA SER A 326 3.71 3.92 -28.91
C SER A 326 3.61 2.91 -27.78
N GLN A 327 4.51 1.96 -27.79
CA GLN A 327 4.71 0.97 -26.74
C GLN A 327 5.09 1.75 -25.47
N GLU A 328 4.06 2.09 -24.65
CA GLU A 328 4.26 2.82 -23.40
C GLU A 328 5.05 1.91 -22.46
N ALA A 329 6.16 2.42 -21.95
CA ALA A 329 6.95 1.71 -20.96
C ALA A 329 6.11 1.53 -19.70
N LYS A 330 6.06 0.30 -19.19
CA LYS A 330 5.31 -0.09 -18.01
C LYS A 330 6.26 -0.34 -16.86
N ASP A 331 6.00 0.35 -15.76
CA ASP A 331 6.75 0.16 -14.53
C ASP A 331 5.86 -0.51 -13.47
N PHE A 332 6.47 -1.25 -12.56
CA PHE A 332 5.82 -1.87 -11.42
C PHE A 332 6.34 -1.25 -10.13
N LYS A 333 5.42 -0.98 -9.22
CA LYS A 333 5.76 -0.46 -7.90
C LYS A 333 6.36 -1.58 -7.03
N VAL A 334 7.53 -1.32 -6.46
CA VAL A 334 8.15 -2.20 -5.46
C VAL A 334 8.37 -1.39 -4.18
N VAL A 335 7.94 -1.93 -3.05
CA VAL A 335 8.09 -1.33 -1.73
C VAL A 335 9.19 -2.04 -0.97
N ILE A 336 10.16 -1.27 -0.52
CA ILE A 336 11.33 -1.76 0.20
C ILE A 336 11.32 -1.11 1.59
N ALA A 337 11.20 -1.90 2.64
CA ALA A 337 11.30 -1.40 4.00
C ALA A 337 12.76 -1.13 4.35
N MET A 338 13.05 0.04 4.90
CA MET A 338 14.39 0.41 5.35
C MET A 338 14.65 -0.15 6.75
N ASP A 339 15.83 -0.73 6.93
CA ASP A 339 16.29 -1.18 8.24
C ASP A 339 16.94 0.01 8.97
N ASN A 340 16.41 0.36 10.15
CA ASN A 340 16.91 1.45 11.00
C ASN A 340 17.05 2.81 10.25
N PRO A 341 15.92 3.39 9.78
CA PRO A 341 15.96 4.68 9.12
C PRO A 341 16.45 5.77 10.11
N PRO A 342 17.35 6.68 9.71
CA PRO A 342 17.72 7.80 10.55
C PRO A 342 16.59 8.85 10.62
N ASP A 343 16.52 9.58 11.73
CA ASP A 343 15.50 10.61 11.99
C ASP A 343 15.53 11.79 10.99
N GLU A 344 16.64 11.93 10.26
CA GLU A 344 16.85 13.00 9.27
C GLU A 344 16.09 12.75 7.95
N ILE A 345 15.62 11.52 7.70
CA ILE A 345 14.91 11.18 6.45
C ILE A 345 13.51 11.76 6.50
N ARG A 346 13.20 12.54 5.48
CA ARG A 346 11.86 13.11 5.29
C ARG A 346 11.11 12.40 4.17
N PRO A 347 9.80 12.18 4.30
CA PRO A 347 8.97 11.72 3.19
C PRO A 347 9.06 12.65 1.99
N GLY A 348 9.00 12.06 0.78
CA GLY A 348 9.09 12.80 -0.48
C GLY A 348 10.51 12.97 -1.02
N LEU A 349 11.55 12.51 -0.31
CA LEU A 349 12.91 12.51 -0.84
C LEU A 349 13.06 11.46 -1.94
N SER A 350 13.76 11.83 -3.01
CA SER A 350 14.13 10.90 -4.08
C SER A 350 15.17 9.89 -3.59
N CYS A 351 15.02 8.66 -4.03
CA CYS A 351 15.95 7.58 -3.70
C CYS A 351 16.18 6.65 -4.89
N THR A 352 17.30 5.97 -4.85
CA THR A 352 17.65 4.89 -5.78
C THR A 352 17.88 3.63 -4.97
N ALA A 353 17.14 2.56 -5.29
CA ALA A 353 17.32 1.26 -4.67
C ALA A 353 18.00 0.29 -5.63
N LYS A 354 18.95 -0.46 -5.10
CA LYS A 354 19.65 -1.54 -5.80
C LYS A 354 19.28 -2.85 -5.14
N VAL A 355 18.33 -3.57 -5.76
CA VAL A 355 17.82 -4.84 -5.24
C VAL A 355 18.71 -5.98 -5.72
N THR A 356 19.16 -6.84 -4.80
CA THR A 356 19.92 -8.06 -5.11
C THR A 356 18.94 -9.18 -5.49
N THR A 357 18.91 -9.53 -6.78
CA THR A 357 17.96 -10.52 -7.30
C THR A 357 18.49 -11.95 -7.19
N ALA A 358 19.79 -12.13 -7.42
CA ALA A 358 20.43 -13.43 -7.30
C ALA A 358 21.90 -13.29 -6.92
N THR A 359 22.39 -14.25 -6.12
CA THR A 359 23.81 -14.39 -5.79
C THR A 359 24.26 -15.78 -6.14
N ARG A 360 25.41 -15.90 -6.85
CA ARG A 360 26.07 -17.16 -7.18
C ARG A 360 27.49 -17.13 -6.63
N HIS A 361 27.83 -18.11 -5.80
CA HIS A 361 29.17 -18.29 -5.29
C HIS A 361 29.99 -19.16 -6.22
N ASP A 362 31.27 -18.82 -6.42
CA ASP A 362 32.24 -19.57 -7.24
C ASP A 362 31.75 -19.83 -8.69
N ALA A 363 31.00 -18.88 -9.27
CA ALA A 363 30.50 -18.98 -10.65
C ALA A 363 31.64 -18.77 -11.66
N VAL A 364 31.59 -19.52 -12.76
CA VAL A 364 32.47 -19.27 -13.91
C VAL A 364 31.98 -18.03 -14.65
N THR A 365 32.78 -16.98 -14.69
CA THR A 365 32.36 -15.68 -15.21
C THR A 365 33.23 -15.24 -16.36
N ILE A 366 32.62 -14.48 -17.27
CA ILE A 366 33.29 -13.81 -18.38
C ILE A 366 32.83 -12.35 -18.43
N PRO A 367 33.69 -11.40 -18.84
CA PRO A 367 33.25 -10.04 -19.10
C PRO A 367 32.13 -9.99 -20.14
N LEU A 368 31.09 -9.18 -19.89
CA LEU A 368 29.93 -9.06 -20.76
C LEU A 368 30.32 -8.71 -22.21
N GLN A 369 31.41 -7.95 -22.38
CA GLN A 369 31.95 -7.56 -23.69
C GLN A 369 32.44 -8.73 -24.53
N ALA A 370 32.75 -9.91 -23.93
CA ALA A 370 33.22 -11.09 -24.64
C ALA A 370 32.10 -11.88 -25.31
N LEU A 371 30.85 -11.69 -24.84
CA LEU A 371 29.70 -12.40 -25.35
C LEU A 371 29.27 -11.85 -26.73
N THR A 372 29.06 -12.76 -27.67
CA THR A 372 28.61 -12.40 -29.03
C THR A 372 27.53 -13.36 -29.50
N ILE A 373 26.65 -12.87 -30.36
CA ILE A 373 25.63 -13.66 -31.05
C ILE A 373 26.04 -13.86 -32.49
N ARG A 374 26.01 -15.09 -32.97
CA ARG A 374 26.34 -15.45 -34.37
C ARG A 374 25.27 -16.33 -34.96
N GLN A 375 25.01 -16.16 -36.26
CA GLN A 375 24.15 -17.08 -36.98
C GLN A 375 24.96 -18.33 -37.34
N LYS A 376 24.34 -19.50 -37.27
CA LYS A 376 24.95 -20.79 -37.55
C LYS A 376 25.57 -20.83 -38.94
N GLY A 377 24.97 -20.13 -39.91
CA GLY A 377 25.49 -20.00 -41.28
C GLY A 377 26.81 -19.25 -41.39
N ASP A 378 27.11 -18.30 -40.49
CA ASP A 378 28.37 -17.54 -40.46
C ASP A 378 29.55 -18.34 -39.89
N LEU A 379 29.27 -19.48 -39.23
CA LEU A 379 30.25 -20.37 -38.58
C LEU A 379 30.69 -21.52 -39.50
N GLU A 380 29.89 -21.82 -40.55
CA GLU A 380 30.26 -22.83 -41.56
C GLU A 380 31.39 -22.28 -42.45
N LYS A 381 32.41 -23.09 -42.65
CA LYS A 381 33.54 -22.76 -43.55
C LYS A 381 33.02 -22.51 -44.95
N LEU A 382 33.11 -21.29 -45.44
CA LEU A 382 33.15 -21.06 -46.90
C LEU A 382 34.42 -21.72 -47.42
N ASN A 383 34.31 -22.89 -48.07
CA ASN A 383 35.41 -23.52 -48.78
C ASN A 383 35.94 -22.55 -49.87
N PRO A 384 37.19 -22.08 -49.78
CA PRO A 384 37.76 -21.18 -50.80
C PRO A 384 38.34 -21.98 -52.01
N GLY A 385 37.59 -22.92 -52.54
CA GLY A 385 38.06 -23.76 -53.62
C GLY A 385 36.91 -24.31 -54.46
N GLY A 386 36.25 -23.44 -55.18
CA GLY A 386 35.20 -23.82 -56.12
C GLY A 386 34.91 -22.68 -57.08
N GLY A 387 35.83 -22.44 -58.03
CA GLY A 387 35.49 -21.75 -59.26
C GLY A 387 34.53 -22.61 -60.05
N GLY A 388 33.30 -22.20 -60.17
CA GLY A 388 32.29 -22.96 -60.87
C GLY A 388 31.01 -22.16 -61.02
N THR A 389 30.84 -21.61 -62.23
CA THR A 389 29.58 -21.38 -62.95
C THR A 389 28.33 -21.08 -62.10
N VAL A 390 27.76 -19.95 -62.36
CA VAL A 390 26.41 -19.52 -62.01
C VAL A 390 25.42 -20.62 -62.45
N GLN A 391 25.00 -21.45 -61.51
CA GLN A 391 23.91 -22.40 -61.69
C GLN A 391 22.66 -21.83 -61.05
N ALA A 392 21.62 -21.74 -61.85
CA ALA A 392 20.33 -21.17 -61.56
C ALA A 392 19.72 -21.75 -60.28
N ALA A 393 18.96 -20.92 -59.59
CA ALA A 393 18.15 -21.15 -58.41
C ALA A 393 17.60 -22.57 -58.28
N ALA A 394 18.26 -23.40 -57.47
CA ALA A 394 17.63 -24.56 -56.87
C ALA A 394 16.91 -24.07 -55.60
N THR A 395 15.65 -24.35 -55.52
CA THR A 395 14.78 -24.09 -54.36
C THR A 395 15.43 -24.64 -53.11
N VAL A 396 16.01 -23.76 -52.31
CA VAL A 396 16.58 -24.10 -50.99
C VAL A 396 15.39 -24.44 -50.06
N ASP A 397 15.41 -25.62 -49.53
CA ASP A 397 14.38 -26.11 -48.59
C ASP A 397 14.22 -25.12 -47.42
N PRO A 398 13.01 -24.58 -47.15
CA PRO A 398 12.81 -23.53 -46.15
C PRO A 398 13.23 -23.95 -44.73
N LYS A 399 13.37 -25.26 -44.48
CA LYS A 399 13.91 -25.80 -43.23
C LYS A 399 15.42 -25.58 -43.07
N VAL A 400 16.19 -25.64 -44.17
CA VAL A 400 17.64 -25.41 -44.17
C VAL A 400 17.97 -23.93 -43.99
N GLU A 401 17.15 -23.06 -44.57
CA GLU A 401 17.31 -21.61 -44.44
C GLU A 401 16.96 -21.11 -43.01
N LYS A 402 15.95 -21.69 -42.35
CA LYS A 402 15.64 -21.44 -40.93
C LYS A 402 16.75 -21.94 -40.01
N ALA A 403 17.34 -23.13 -40.28
CA ALA A 403 18.42 -23.67 -39.50
C ALA A 403 19.73 -22.87 -39.62
N LYS A 404 19.98 -22.20 -40.76
CA LYS A 404 21.13 -21.29 -40.96
C LYS A 404 20.96 -19.94 -40.29
N LYS A 405 19.74 -19.48 -40.03
CA LYS A 405 19.40 -18.24 -39.33
C LYS A 405 19.31 -18.42 -37.80
N GLU A 406 19.53 -19.64 -37.29
CA GLU A 406 19.55 -19.89 -35.83
C GLU A 406 20.68 -19.11 -35.18
N GLU A 407 20.31 -18.24 -34.23
CA GLU A 407 21.24 -17.41 -33.47
C GLU A 407 21.85 -18.21 -32.32
N LEU A 408 23.17 -18.29 -32.31
CA LEU A 408 23.93 -18.95 -31.26
C LEU A 408 24.69 -17.92 -30.41
N GLN A 409 24.47 -17.93 -29.12
CA GLN A 409 25.29 -17.18 -28.18
C GLN A 409 26.61 -17.89 -27.94
N GLY A 410 27.71 -17.15 -27.91
CA GLY A 410 29.03 -17.75 -27.72
C GLY A 410 30.13 -16.72 -27.53
N VAL A 411 31.32 -17.24 -27.31
CA VAL A 411 32.54 -16.45 -27.18
C VAL A 411 33.63 -16.97 -28.11
N PHE A 412 34.59 -16.10 -28.44
CA PHE A 412 35.77 -16.50 -29.16
C PHE A 412 36.89 -16.86 -28.21
N ILE A 413 37.34 -18.13 -28.22
CA ILE A 413 38.49 -18.61 -27.44
C ILE A 413 39.75 -18.49 -28.31
N VAL A 414 40.86 -18.03 -27.70
CA VAL A 414 42.15 -17.99 -28.35
C VAL A 414 42.85 -19.33 -28.18
N LYS A 415 42.94 -20.11 -29.26
CA LYS A 415 43.62 -21.42 -29.28
C LYS A 415 44.67 -21.44 -30.39
N ALA A 416 45.96 -21.60 -30.01
CA ALA A 416 47.09 -21.60 -30.96
C ALA A 416 47.12 -20.39 -31.92
N GLY A 417 46.83 -19.16 -31.40
CA GLY A 417 46.85 -17.92 -32.16
C GLY A 417 45.66 -17.77 -33.17
N LYS A 418 44.62 -18.55 -33.00
CA LYS A 418 43.35 -18.45 -33.76
C LYS A 418 42.17 -18.22 -32.80
N ALA A 419 41.22 -17.40 -33.26
CA ALA A 419 39.94 -17.24 -32.58
C ALA A 419 38.96 -18.32 -33.01
N VAL A 420 38.56 -19.18 -32.10
CA VAL A 420 37.61 -20.26 -32.31
C VAL A 420 36.31 -19.94 -31.58
N PHE A 421 35.20 -19.89 -32.30
CA PHE A 421 33.89 -19.67 -31.71
C PHE A 421 33.46 -20.90 -30.91
N ARG A 422 33.02 -20.66 -29.68
CA ARG A 422 32.44 -21.69 -28.82
C ARG A 422 31.08 -21.21 -28.30
N LYS A 423 30.07 -22.03 -28.53
CA LYS A 423 28.75 -21.83 -27.96
C LYS A 423 28.83 -21.90 -26.44
N VAL A 424 28.19 -20.98 -25.75
CA VAL A 424 28.08 -20.96 -24.30
C VAL A 424 26.63 -20.81 -23.89
N ASP A 425 26.26 -21.45 -22.79
CA ASP A 425 24.98 -21.23 -22.14
C ASP A 425 25.24 -20.30 -20.96
N THR A 426 24.51 -19.18 -20.92
CA THR A 426 24.69 -18.13 -19.93
C THR A 426 23.67 -18.24 -18.79
N GLY A 427 24.08 -17.87 -17.58
CA GLY A 427 23.25 -17.80 -16.39
C GLY A 427 22.91 -16.35 -16.00
N ILE A 428 23.12 -16.00 -14.71
CA ILE A 428 22.84 -14.67 -14.21
C ILE A 428 23.82 -13.63 -14.74
N THR A 429 23.33 -12.40 -14.92
CA THR A 429 24.14 -11.27 -15.36
C THR A 429 24.40 -10.33 -14.20
N GLY A 430 25.67 -10.05 -13.92
CA GLY A 430 26.11 -9.03 -12.98
C GLY A 430 26.35 -7.67 -13.65
N ALA A 431 27.02 -6.76 -12.95
CA ALA A 431 27.27 -5.41 -13.43
C ALA A 431 28.27 -5.39 -14.64
N THR A 432 29.32 -6.19 -14.60
CA THR A 432 30.41 -6.23 -15.60
C THR A 432 30.58 -7.59 -16.24
N ASP A 433 30.15 -8.63 -15.56
CA ASP A 433 30.40 -10.02 -15.88
C ASP A 433 29.11 -10.82 -15.98
N ILE A 434 29.15 -11.92 -16.76
CA ILE A 434 28.03 -12.84 -16.92
C ILE A 434 28.47 -14.25 -16.56
N GLU A 435 27.59 -15.00 -15.91
CA GLU A 435 27.79 -16.41 -15.59
C GLU A 435 27.73 -17.28 -16.83
N VAL A 436 28.65 -18.22 -16.93
CA VAL A 436 28.65 -19.28 -17.95
C VAL A 436 28.35 -20.62 -17.29
N LEU A 437 27.21 -21.21 -17.63
CA LEU A 437 26.76 -22.48 -17.10
C LEU A 437 27.45 -23.66 -17.80
N SER A 438 27.71 -23.53 -19.12
CA SER A 438 28.36 -24.57 -19.90
C SER A 438 29.16 -23.99 -21.07
N GLY A 439 30.19 -24.72 -21.53
CA GLY A 439 30.94 -24.40 -22.74
C GLY A 439 32.34 -23.84 -22.50
N LEU A 440 32.71 -23.37 -21.31
CA LEU A 440 34.04 -22.83 -20.98
C LEU A 440 34.63 -23.47 -19.73
N ASP A 441 35.95 -23.61 -19.72
CA ASP A 441 36.70 -24.05 -18.57
C ASP A 441 37.41 -22.84 -17.90
N PRO A 442 37.53 -22.79 -16.59
CA PRO A 442 38.27 -21.74 -15.86
C PRO A 442 39.72 -21.64 -16.38
N GLY A 443 40.23 -20.43 -16.52
CA GLY A 443 41.58 -20.15 -17.00
C GLY A 443 41.74 -20.09 -18.53
N GLN A 444 40.71 -20.36 -19.32
CA GLN A 444 40.74 -20.22 -20.79
C GLN A 444 40.87 -18.73 -21.16
N GLU A 445 41.64 -18.45 -22.22
CA GLU A 445 41.72 -17.11 -22.78
C GLU A 445 40.60 -16.87 -23.81
N ILE A 446 39.83 -15.82 -23.59
CA ILE A 446 38.74 -15.38 -24.42
C ILE A 446 38.99 -14.00 -25.00
N VAL A 447 38.45 -13.70 -26.17
CA VAL A 447 38.55 -12.38 -26.80
C VAL A 447 37.61 -11.42 -26.10
N THR A 448 38.16 -10.34 -25.51
CA THR A 448 37.40 -9.30 -24.81
C THR A 448 37.52 -7.92 -25.48
N GLY A 449 38.15 -7.86 -26.66
CA GLY A 449 38.46 -6.64 -27.38
C GLY A 449 37.26 -5.79 -27.80
N SER A 450 37.53 -4.69 -28.52
CA SER A 450 36.48 -3.74 -28.88
C SER A 450 35.31 -4.44 -29.62
N TYR A 451 34.07 -3.97 -29.37
CA TYR A 451 32.84 -4.48 -29.99
C TYR A 451 32.95 -4.62 -31.52
N LYS A 452 33.64 -3.66 -32.18
CA LYS A 452 33.89 -3.70 -33.64
C LYS A 452 34.73 -4.93 -34.02
N THR A 453 35.74 -5.26 -33.23
CA THR A 453 36.63 -6.41 -33.48
C THR A 453 35.90 -7.72 -33.30
N ILE A 454 35.15 -7.87 -32.17
CA ILE A 454 34.36 -9.08 -31.90
C ILE A 454 33.32 -9.32 -32.99
N ARG A 455 32.70 -8.27 -33.51
CA ARG A 455 31.69 -8.36 -34.60
C ARG A 455 32.27 -8.75 -35.95
N THR A 456 33.54 -8.42 -36.25
CA THR A 456 34.19 -8.68 -37.52
C THR A 456 35.01 -9.98 -37.56
N ILE A 457 35.41 -10.52 -36.42
CA ILE A 457 36.13 -11.79 -36.34
C ILE A 457 35.27 -12.93 -36.86
N ARG A 458 35.84 -13.77 -37.75
CA ARG A 458 35.27 -15.02 -38.21
C ARG A 458 35.90 -16.20 -37.48
N ASN A 459 35.21 -17.33 -37.48
CA ASN A 459 35.74 -18.55 -36.92
C ASN A 459 37.09 -18.92 -37.58
N GLU A 460 38.08 -19.36 -36.76
CA GLU A 460 39.44 -19.76 -37.16
C GLU A 460 40.31 -18.59 -37.74
N THR A 461 39.93 -17.33 -37.51
CA THR A 461 40.78 -16.18 -37.91
C THR A 461 42.03 -16.12 -37.04
N LYS A 462 43.23 -15.85 -37.70
CA LYS A 462 44.49 -15.61 -36.98
C LYS A 462 44.38 -14.30 -36.20
N VAL A 463 44.66 -14.37 -34.89
CA VAL A 463 44.58 -13.22 -33.98
C VAL A 463 45.95 -12.98 -33.36
N LYS A 464 46.29 -11.72 -33.16
CA LYS A 464 47.44 -11.28 -32.36
C LYS A 464 46.89 -10.66 -31.10
N VAL A 465 47.29 -11.22 -29.96
CA VAL A 465 46.94 -10.68 -28.65
C VAL A 465 47.72 -9.43 -28.39
N ASP A 466 47.07 -8.34 -28.09
CA ASP A 466 47.64 -7.07 -27.68
C ASP A 466 46.86 -6.52 -26.49
N ASN A 467 47.37 -6.73 -25.31
CA ASN A 467 46.75 -6.30 -24.04
C ASN A 467 47.34 -4.94 -23.56
N THR A 468 48.04 -4.21 -24.43
CA THR A 468 48.45 -2.84 -24.10
C THR A 468 47.21 -1.96 -23.97
N LYS A 469 47.04 -1.33 -22.79
CA LYS A 469 45.96 -0.39 -22.49
C LYS A 469 45.95 0.69 -23.57
N ALA A 470 44.85 0.85 -24.29
CA ALA A 470 44.67 2.00 -25.16
C ALA A 470 44.83 3.29 -24.34
N PRO A 471 45.54 4.31 -24.84
CA PRO A 471 45.67 5.58 -24.14
C PRO A 471 44.26 6.17 -23.98
N GLU A 472 43.87 6.48 -22.74
CA GLU A 472 42.70 7.27 -22.40
C GLU A 472 42.72 8.58 -23.19
N LYS A 473 41.85 8.77 -24.15
CA LYS A 473 41.64 10.10 -24.74
C LYS A 473 41.08 11.00 -23.64
N THR A 474 41.92 11.84 -23.09
CA THR A 474 41.52 13.03 -22.35
C THR A 474 40.63 13.86 -23.29
N GLU A 475 39.34 13.84 -23.09
CA GLU A 475 38.42 14.85 -23.63
C GLU A 475 38.77 16.17 -22.92
N THR A 476 39.50 17.02 -23.63
CA THR A 476 39.64 18.44 -23.30
C THR A 476 38.25 19.07 -23.44
N ALA A 477 37.66 19.45 -22.31
CA ALA A 477 36.53 20.32 -22.25
C ALA A 477 36.81 21.64 -23.00
N SER A 478 35.95 21.99 -23.90
CA SER A 478 35.73 23.35 -24.42
C SER A 478 34.30 23.74 -24.21
#